data_c7fda79819c8f6b40187026c652b8379
#
_entry.id   c7fda79819c8f6b40187026c652b8379
#
_cell.length_a   1.000
_cell.length_b   1.000
_cell.length_c   1.000
_cell.angle_alpha   90.00
_cell.angle_beta   90.00
_cell.angle_gamma   90.00
#
_symmetry.space_group_name_H-M   'P 1'
#
loop_
_entity.id
_entity.type
_entity.pdbx_description
1 polymer ?
#
loop_
_entity_poly.entity_id
_entity_poly.type
_entity_poly.pdbx_seq_one_letter_code
_entity_poly.pdbx_strand_id
1 'polypeptide(L)'
;PLVFSAAAQAAEPLPVVASFSILGDLVQVVGGERVKVSTLVGPDADAHEFEPKPADAKAVLNARLFVINGLHFEPWGPKLAKSAGYRGETLVASKGVKVRSQAAEKGHADTDPHAWQDPSNVVLYVRNIAAALTQLDPAGAATFKTNADAYVKELEALDAWAKTELAPLTPTQRQVI
;
A
#
# COMPACT_ATOMS: atom_id res chain seq x y z
N PRO A 1 -10.33 -11.93 -48.76
CA PRO A 1 -10.63 -12.08 -47.36
C PRO A 1 -10.17 -10.81 -46.64
N LEU A 2 -11.14 -10.05 -46.12
CA LEU A 2 -10.87 -8.86 -45.30
C LEU A 2 -10.52 -9.35 -43.90
N VAL A 3 -9.27 -9.18 -43.50
CA VAL A 3 -8.81 -9.42 -42.13
C VAL A 3 -9.23 -8.21 -41.30
N PHE A 4 -10.30 -8.33 -40.52
CA PHE A 4 -10.63 -7.34 -39.50
C PHE A 4 -9.62 -7.47 -38.36
N SER A 5 -8.67 -6.54 -38.30
CA SER A 5 -7.82 -6.37 -37.14
C SER A 5 -8.70 -5.75 -36.05
N ALA A 6 -9.14 -6.52 -35.07
CA ALA A 6 -9.78 -6.00 -33.88
C ALA A 6 -8.71 -5.23 -33.10
N ALA A 7 -8.79 -3.91 -33.13
CA ALA A 7 -8.00 -3.08 -32.22
C ALA A 7 -8.43 -3.45 -30.79
N ALA A 8 -7.52 -4.08 -30.05
CA ALA A 8 -7.74 -4.33 -28.62
C ALA A 8 -7.84 -2.96 -27.94
N GLN A 9 -9.06 -2.58 -27.54
CA GLN A 9 -9.29 -1.37 -26.78
C GLN A 9 -8.60 -1.57 -25.44
N ALA A 10 -7.62 -0.73 -25.13
CA ALA A 10 -6.98 -0.73 -23.81
C ALA A 10 -8.07 -0.55 -22.74
N ALA A 11 -8.13 -1.46 -21.78
CA ALA A 11 -9.07 -1.33 -20.68
C ALA A 11 -8.77 -0.05 -19.90
N GLU A 12 -9.82 0.64 -19.45
CA GLU A 12 -9.63 1.81 -18.61
C GLU A 12 -8.87 1.44 -17.32
N PRO A 13 -7.91 2.28 -16.88
CA PRO A 13 -7.15 2.01 -15.67
C PRO A 13 -8.07 1.87 -14.45
N LEU A 14 -7.78 0.88 -13.61
CA LEU A 14 -8.53 0.59 -12.38
C LEU A 14 -8.40 1.76 -11.39
N PRO A 15 -9.49 2.42 -10.97
CA PRO A 15 -9.40 3.50 -9.99
C PRO A 15 -9.11 2.94 -8.59
N VAL A 16 -7.97 3.36 -8.03
CA VAL A 16 -7.49 2.97 -6.71
C VAL A 16 -7.32 4.21 -5.84
N VAL A 17 -7.79 4.15 -4.61
CA VAL A 17 -7.51 5.15 -3.57
C VAL A 17 -6.60 4.53 -2.53
N ALA A 18 -5.51 5.20 -2.21
CA ALA A 18 -4.63 4.84 -1.10
C ALA A 18 -4.79 5.84 0.05
N SER A 19 -4.70 5.38 1.28
CA SER A 19 -4.84 6.24 2.46
C SER A 19 -3.76 7.32 2.51
N PHE A 20 -2.51 7.01 2.15
CA PHE A 20 -1.41 7.98 2.13
C PHE A 20 -0.40 7.70 1.00
N SER A 21 0.50 8.66 0.78
CA SER A 21 1.38 8.74 -0.38
C SER A 21 2.26 7.50 -0.59
N ILE A 22 2.85 6.93 0.47
CA ILE A 22 3.71 5.74 0.36
C ILE A 22 2.92 4.54 -0.18
N LEU A 23 1.71 4.30 0.32
CA LEU A 23 0.86 3.23 -0.23
C LEU A 23 0.47 3.51 -1.68
N GLY A 24 0.22 4.79 -2.00
CA GLY A 24 -0.07 5.20 -3.38
C GLY A 24 1.07 4.88 -4.33
N ASP A 25 2.30 5.13 -3.92
CA ASP A 25 3.51 4.80 -4.67
C ASP A 25 3.64 3.28 -4.88
N LEU A 26 3.50 2.49 -3.83
CA LEU A 26 3.54 1.02 -3.93
C LEU A 26 2.48 0.48 -4.90
N VAL A 27 1.25 1.02 -4.85
CA VAL A 27 0.18 0.65 -5.79
C VAL A 27 0.55 1.03 -7.21
N GLN A 28 1.10 2.23 -7.43
CA GLN A 28 1.50 2.70 -8.75
C GLN A 28 2.64 1.85 -9.33
N VAL A 29 3.64 1.50 -8.52
CA VAL A 29 4.76 0.64 -8.94
C VAL A 29 4.25 -0.73 -9.40
N VAL A 30 3.37 -1.35 -8.62
CA VAL A 30 2.82 -2.68 -8.95
C VAL A 30 1.84 -2.61 -10.12
N GLY A 31 0.93 -1.62 -10.10
CA GLY A 31 -0.17 -1.49 -11.06
C GLY A 31 0.25 -0.95 -12.43
N GLY A 32 1.32 -0.13 -12.48
CA GLY A 32 1.77 0.53 -13.71
C GLY A 32 0.65 1.37 -14.35
N GLU A 33 0.52 1.25 -15.67
CA GLU A 33 -0.49 1.97 -16.44
C GLU A 33 -1.91 1.39 -16.29
N ARG A 34 -2.06 0.24 -15.63
CA ARG A 34 -3.34 -0.42 -15.43
C ARG A 34 -4.13 0.12 -14.24
N VAL A 35 -3.55 1.02 -13.46
CA VAL A 35 -4.19 1.65 -12.31
C VAL A 35 -4.19 3.17 -12.45
N LYS A 36 -5.24 3.79 -11.89
CA LYS A 36 -5.31 5.23 -11.68
C LYS A 36 -5.33 5.49 -10.19
N VAL A 37 -4.20 5.83 -9.62
CA VAL A 37 -4.02 6.00 -8.18
C VAL A 37 -4.31 7.43 -7.75
N SER A 38 -5.03 7.59 -6.66
CA SER A 38 -5.13 8.83 -5.90
C SER A 38 -4.86 8.56 -4.42
N THR A 39 -4.28 9.53 -3.73
CA THR A 39 -3.97 9.44 -2.30
C THR A 39 -4.80 10.45 -1.52
N LEU A 40 -5.26 10.08 -0.32
CA LEU A 40 -6.02 10.98 0.54
C LEU A 40 -5.07 11.90 1.32
N VAL A 41 -4.01 11.32 1.88
CA VAL A 41 -2.97 12.07 2.59
C VAL A 41 -1.73 12.14 1.71
N GLY A 42 -1.33 13.36 1.33
CA GLY A 42 -0.14 13.62 0.53
C GLY A 42 1.16 13.39 1.29
N PRO A 43 2.32 13.54 0.60
CA PRO A 43 3.61 13.64 1.28
C PRO A 43 3.57 14.82 2.24
N ASP A 44 4.34 14.90 3.23
CA ASP A 44 4.45 16.03 4.19
C ASP A 44 3.20 16.28 5.06
N ALA A 45 2.19 15.40 5.04
CA ALA A 45 1.00 15.49 5.87
C ALA A 45 0.90 14.31 6.84
N ASP A 46 0.38 14.56 8.04
CA ASP A 46 0.19 13.53 9.05
C ASP A 46 -1.06 12.70 8.76
N ALA A 47 -0.86 11.42 8.52
CA ALA A 47 -1.94 10.49 8.27
C ALA A 47 -2.63 9.97 9.55
N HIS A 48 -2.01 10.13 10.73
CA HIS A 48 -2.64 9.75 12.00
C HIS A 48 -3.82 10.69 12.35
N GLU A 49 -3.64 12.00 12.09
CA GLU A 49 -4.59 13.05 12.48
C GLU A 49 -5.40 13.59 11.28
N PHE A 50 -5.42 12.82 10.17
CA PHE A 50 -6.15 13.26 8.98
C PHE A 50 -7.67 13.30 9.20
N GLU A 51 -8.25 14.44 8.87
CA GLU A 51 -9.70 14.65 8.86
C GLU A 51 -10.26 14.60 7.43
N PRO A 52 -10.97 13.51 7.05
CA PRO A 52 -11.51 13.36 5.72
C PRO A 52 -12.54 14.44 5.37
N LYS A 53 -12.44 14.99 4.16
CA LYS A 53 -13.38 15.97 3.57
C LYS A 53 -14.41 15.26 2.68
N PRO A 54 -15.51 15.93 2.30
CA PRO A 54 -16.51 15.35 1.38
C PRO A 54 -15.92 14.88 0.04
N ALA A 55 -14.86 15.54 -0.44
CA ALA A 55 -14.15 15.12 -1.66
C ALA A 55 -13.47 13.76 -1.49
N ASP A 56 -12.92 13.47 -0.31
CA ASP A 56 -12.27 12.21 0.01
C ASP A 56 -13.28 11.07 0.07
N ALA A 57 -14.45 11.31 0.67
CA ALA A 57 -15.56 10.38 0.67
C ALA A 57 -16.02 10.04 -0.77
N LYS A 58 -16.11 11.03 -1.64
CA LYS A 58 -16.43 10.83 -3.05
C LYS A 58 -15.35 10.05 -3.79
N ALA A 59 -14.08 10.31 -3.51
CA ALA A 59 -12.97 9.56 -4.10
C ALA A 59 -13.03 8.08 -3.71
N VAL A 60 -13.19 7.79 -2.42
CA VAL A 60 -13.33 6.40 -1.92
C VAL A 60 -14.56 5.73 -2.49
N LEU A 61 -15.72 6.40 -2.53
CA LEU A 61 -16.96 5.85 -3.09
C LEU A 61 -16.79 5.35 -4.54
N ASN A 62 -16.01 6.10 -5.34
CA ASN A 62 -15.79 5.79 -6.76
C ASN A 62 -14.62 4.84 -7.02
N ALA A 63 -13.86 4.48 -6.00
CA ALA A 63 -12.74 3.56 -6.14
C ALA A 63 -13.22 2.11 -6.31
N ARG A 64 -12.43 1.32 -7.05
CA ARG A 64 -12.59 -0.14 -7.09
C ARG A 64 -11.80 -0.81 -5.97
N LEU A 65 -10.71 -0.18 -5.53
CA LEU A 65 -9.87 -0.62 -4.44
C LEU A 65 -9.54 0.57 -3.53
N PHE A 66 -9.74 0.38 -2.23
CA PHE A 66 -9.27 1.29 -1.19
C PHE A 66 -8.14 0.60 -0.41
N VAL A 67 -6.94 1.15 -0.45
CA VAL A 67 -5.74 0.58 0.19
C VAL A 67 -5.44 1.36 1.46
N ILE A 68 -5.41 0.65 2.59
CA ILE A 68 -5.05 1.19 3.90
C ILE A 68 -3.85 0.42 4.47
N ASN A 69 -3.10 1.05 5.35
CA ASN A 69 -2.03 0.39 6.08
C ASN A 69 -2.59 -0.68 7.04
N GLY A 70 -3.57 -0.31 7.81
CA GLY A 70 -4.01 -1.09 8.96
C GLY A 70 -3.14 -0.82 10.20
N LEU A 71 -3.05 -1.80 11.12
CA LEU A 71 -2.27 -1.68 12.35
C LEU A 71 -2.66 -0.44 13.20
N HIS A 72 -3.91 0.00 13.09
CA HIS A 72 -4.44 1.22 13.73
C HIS A 72 -3.80 2.54 13.29
N PHE A 73 -3.07 2.55 12.15
CA PHE A 73 -2.42 3.75 11.62
C PHE A 73 -3.44 4.81 11.19
N GLU A 74 -4.47 4.41 10.46
CA GLU A 74 -5.55 5.30 9.99
C GLU A 74 -6.93 4.87 10.52
N PRO A 75 -7.25 5.20 11.80
CA PRO A 75 -8.55 4.81 12.38
C PRO A 75 -9.73 5.49 11.70
N TRP A 76 -9.48 6.56 10.94
CA TRP A 76 -10.46 7.27 10.12
C TRP A 76 -10.81 6.52 8.83
N GLY A 77 -9.90 5.70 8.28
CA GLY A 77 -10.07 5.03 6.99
C GLY A 77 -11.30 4.13 6.90
N PRO A 78 -11.48 3.14 7.79
CA PRO A 78 -12.68 2.30 7.82
C PRO A 78 -13.97 3.11 8.08
N LYS A 79 -13.91 4.17 8.89
CA LYS A 79 -15.05 5.06 9.16
C LYS A 79 -15.43 5.82 7.90
N LEU A 80 -14.46 6.33 7.15
CA LEU A 80 -14.66 7.03 5.88
C LEU A 80 -15.31 6.10 4.86
N ALA A 81 -14.78 4.89 4.65
CA ALA A 81 -15.35 3.92 3.72
C ALA A 81 -16.82 3.61 4.07
N LYS A 82 -17.12 3.40 5.35
CA LYS A 82 -18.48 3.15 5.82
C LYS A 82 -19.41 4.36 5.60
N SER A 83 -18.97 5.55 5.95
CA SER A 83 -19.79 6.78 5.82
C SER A 83 -20.03 7.18 4.37
N ALA A 84 -19.06 6.91 3.48
CA ALA A 84 -19.17 7.11 2.05
C ALA A 84 -20.12 6.09 1.38
N GLY A 85 -20.53 5.04 2.06
CA GLY A 85 -21.30 3.94 1.46
C GLY A 85 -20.48 3.07 0.50
N TYR A 86 -19.16 3.04 0.68
CA TYR A 86 -18.25 2.27 -0.16
C TYR A 86 -18.59 0.77 -0.17
N ARG A 87 -18.60 0.17 -1.35
CA ARG A 87 -18.93 -1.24 -1.58
C ARG A 87 -17.82 -2.00 -2.31
N GLY A 88 -16.72 -1.30 -2.67
CA GLY A 88 -15.56 -1.91 -3.28
C GLY A 88 -14.72 -2.70 -2.28
N GLU A 89 -13.57 -3.15 -2.73
CA GLU A 89 -12.61 -3.91 -1.90
C GLU A 89 -11.76 -2.96 -1.06
N THR A 90 -11.57 -3.30 0.22
CA THR A 90 -10.61 -2.62 1.10
C THR A 90 -9.44 -3.57 1.36
N LEU A 91 -8.26 -3.19 0.91
CA LEU A 91 -7.03 -3.91 1.16
C LEU A 91 -6.32 -3.34 2.39
N VAL A 92 -6.05 -4.18 3.37
CA VAL A 92 -5.09 -3.90 4.45
C VAL A 92 -3.71 -4.34 3.97
N ALA A 93 -2.85 -3.39 3.60
CA ALA A 93 -1.58 -3.66 2.96
C ALA A 93 -0.60 -4.40 3.89
N SER A 94 -0.64 -4.14 5.20
CA SER A 94 0.21 -4.78 6.22
C SER A 94 -0.22 -6.21 6.60
N LYS A 95 -1.22 -6.78 5.93
CA LYS A 95 -1.69 -8.14 6.26
C LYS A 95 -0.53 -9.15 6.22
N GLY A 96 -0.34 -9.88 7.32
CA GLY A 96 0.71 -10.90 7.45
C GLY A 96 2.04 -10.39 8.01
N VAL A 97 2.17 -9.08 8.26
CA VAL A 97 3.35 -8.51 8.91
C VAL A 97 3.43 -8.97 10.37
N LYS A 98 4.62 -9.34 10.81
CA LYS A 98 4.90 -9.56 12.23
C LYS A 98 5.04 -8.22 12.92
N VAL A 99 4.04 -7.88 13.69
CA VAL A 99 3.97 -6.58 14.35
C VAL A 99 5.03 -6.48 15.45
N ARG A 100 5.71 -5.33 15.52
CA ARG A 100 6.52 -4.97 16.68
C ARG A 100 5.61 -4.39 17.76
N SER A 101 5.74 -4.90 18.98
CA SER A 101 5.11 -4.29 20.13
C SER A 101 6.03 -3.19 20.66
N GLN A 102 5.53 -1.98 20.78
CA GLN A 102 6.22 -0.95 21.55
C GLN A 102 5.98 -1.23 23.05
N ALA A 103 7.01 -0.97 23.86
CA ALA A 103 6.86 -1.07 25.32
C ALA A 103 5.81 -0.04 25.76
N ALA A 104 4.75 -0.53 26.39
CA ALA A 104 3.62 0.30 26.78
C ALA A 104 4.00 1.31 27.86
N GLU A 105 3.80 2.58 27.61
CA GLU A 105 3.91 3.61 28.66
C GLU A 105 2.79 3.53 29.71
N LYS A 106 1.72 2.79 29.48
CA LYS A 106 0.54 2.68 30.40
C LYS A 106 -0.12 1.30 30.41
N GLY A 107 0.64 0.20 30.26
CA GLY A 107 0.10 -1.15 30.48
C GLY A 107 -0.66 -1.77 29.29
N HIS A 108 -0.77 -1.10 28.15
CA HIS A 108 -1.27 -1.66 26.90
C HIS A 108 -0.13 -1.71 25.89
N ALA A 109 0.16 -2.91 25.36
CA ALA A 109 1.14 -3.05 24.29
C ALA A 109 0.58 -2.36 23.04
N ASP A 110 1.09 -1.16 22.72
CA ASP A 110 0.74 -0.50 21.48
C ASP A 110 1.49 -1.15 20.33
N THR A 111 0.73 -1.43 19.29
CA THR A 111 1.26 -1.96 18.04
C THR A 111 1.92 -0.83 17.26
N ASP A 112 3.21 -0.98 16.92
CA ASP A 112 3.87 -0.04 16.02
C ASP A 112 3.25 -0.13 14.60
N PRO A 113 2.56 0.92 14.12
CA PRO A 113 1.91 0.87 12.82
C PRO A 113 2.86 1.11 11.64
N HIS A 114 4.11 1.55 11.89
CA HIS A 114 5.04 2.04 10.87
C HIS A 114 5.80 0.90 10.16
N ALA A 115 5.11 -0.21 9.91
CA ALA A 115 5.71 -1.42 9.38
C ALA A 115 6.33 -1.24 7.97
N TRP A 116 5.90 -0.25 7.19
CA TRP A 116 6.44 0.07 5.86
C TRP A 116 7.87 0.63 5.90
N GLN A 117 8.38 1.03 7.05
CA GLN A 117 9.76 1.48 7.20
C GLN A 117 10.79 0.34 7.15
N ASP A 118 10.33 -0.90 7.21
CA ASP A 118 11.17 -2.09 7.07
C ASP A 118 10.98 -2.69 5.67
N PRO A 119 12.02 -2.69 4.80
CA PRO A 119 11.92 -3.23 3.44
C PRO A 119 11.43 -4.67 3.39
N SER A 120 11.74 -5.48 4.38
CA SER A 120 11.27 -6.87 4.45
C SER A 120 9.76 -6.97 4.64
N ASN A 121 9.14 -6.03 5.35
CA ASN A 121 7.69 -5.92 5.46
C ASN A 121 7.08 -5.38 4.17
N VAL A 122 7.74 -4.43 3.49
CA VAL A 122 7.24 -3.87 2.23
C VAL A 122 7.11 -4.94 1.15
N VAL A 123 7.93 -5.99 1.18
CA VAL A 123 7.74 -7.18 0.32
C VAL A 123 6.34 -7.79 0.49
N LEU A 124 5.82 -7.86 1.71
CA LEU A 124 4.45 -8.36 1.96
C LEU A 124 3.40 -7.39 1.42
N TYR A 125 3.59 -6.08 1.61
CA TYR A 125 2.71 -5.05 1.05
C TYR A 125 2.59 -5.18 -0.46
N VAL A 126 3.72 -5.27 -1.16
CA VAL A 126 3.79 -5.42 -2.63
C VAL A 126 3.04 -6.66 -3.09
N ARG A 127 3.23 -7.80 -2.40
CA ARG A 127 2.55 -9.05 -2.72
C ARG A 127 1.03 -8.97 -2.47
N ASN A 128 0.62 -8.34 -1.38
CA ASN A 128 -0.80 -8.13 -1.06
C ASN A 128 -1.47 -7.23 -2.10
N ILE A 129 -0.80 -6.15 -2.51
CA ILE A 129 -1.28 -5.24 -3.56
C ILE A 129 -1.40 -5.98 -4.89
N ALA A 130 -0.37 -6.74 -5.31
CA ALA A 130 -0.42 -7.50 -6.56
C ALA A 130 -1.55 -8.52 -6.58
N ALA A 131 -1.81 -9.19 -5.47
CA ALA A 131 -2.92 -10.14 -5.33
C ALA A 131 -4.29 -9.44 -5.47
N ALA A 132 -4.49 -8.33 -4.79
CA ALA A 132 -5.75 -7.56 -4.86
C ALA A 132 -5.99 -6.99 -6.27
N LEU A 133 -4.96 -6.42 -6.91
CA LEU A 133 -5.06 -5.92 -8.29
C LEU A 133 -5.37 -7.06 -9.27
N THR A 134 -4.74 -8.23 -9.11
CA THR A 134 -5.00 -9.41 -9.95
C THR A 134 -6.45 -9.91 -9.80
N GLN A 135 -7.00 -9.86 -8.60
CA GLN A 135 -8.39 -10.25 -8.37
C GLN A 135 -9.36 -9.30 -9.05
N LEU A 136 -9.08 -7.99 -9.06
CA LEU A 136 -9.95 -6.97 -9.65
C LEU A 136 -9.78 -6.82 -11.17
N ASP A 137 -8.58 -7.12 -11.69
CA ASP A 137 -8.23 -7.09 -13.11
C ASP A 137 -7.37 -8.32 -13.47
N PRO A 138 -8.01 -9.48 -13.68
CA PRO A 138 -7.30 -10.70 -14.06
C PRO A 138 -6.50 -10.59 -15.37
N ALA A 139 -6.92 -9.71 -16.29
CA ALA A 139 -6.20 -9.46 -17.53
C ALA A 139 -4.83 -8.78 -17.31
N GLY A 140 -4.67 -8.07 -16.20
CA GLY A 140 -3.42 -7.45 -15.76
C GLY A 140 -2.49 -8.35 -14.96
N ALA A 141 -2.89 -9.56 -14.62
CA ALA A 141 -2.16 -10.44 -13.69
C ALA A 141 -0.67 -10.60 -14.01
N ALA A 142 -0.32 -10.78 -15.30
CA ALA A 142 1.08 -10.92 -15.72
C ALA A 142 1.88 -9.63 -15.48
N THR A 143 1.29 -8.47 -15.76
CA THR A 143 1.92 -7.16 -15.52
C THR A 143 2.14 -6.93 -14.01
N PHE A 144 1.12 -7.14 -13.20
CA PHE A 144 1.21 -6.95 -11.75
C PHE A 144 2.24 -7.88 -11.12
N LYS A 145 2.28 -9.15 -11.57
CA LYS A 145 3.29 -10.10 -11.12
C LYS A 145 4.70 -9.66 -11.51
N THR A 146 4.92 -9.27 -12.75
CA THR A 146 6.24 -8.84 -13.24
C THR A 146 6.74 -7.62 -12.47
N ASN A 147 5.90 -6.61 -12.30
CA ASN A 147 6.24 -5.40 -11.57
C ASN A 147 6.52 -5.70 -10.08
N ALA A 148 5.66 -6.49 -9.45
CA ALA A 148 5.86 -6.90 -8.07
C ALA A 148 7.15 -7.69 -7.87
N ASP A 149 7.44 -8.68 -8.73
CA ASP A 149 8.66 -9.47 -8.64
C ASP A 149 9.94 -8.63 -8.84
N ALA A 150 9.89 -7.64 -9.73
CA ALA A 150 11.00 -6.71 -9.95
C ALA A 150 11.24 -5.85 -8.69
N TYR A 151 10.18 -5.25 -8.15
CA TYR A 151 10.29 -4.38 -6.99
C TYR A 151 10.66 -5.15 -5.71
N VAL A 152 10.17 -6.39 -5.55
CA VAL A 152 10.60 -7.28 -4.44
C VAL A 152 12.11 -7.50 -4.45
N LYS A 153 12.73 -7.71 -5.62
CA LYS A 153 14.19 -7.87 -5.72
C LYS A 153 14.94 -6.61 -5.28
N GLU A 154 14.43 -5.43 -5.62
CA GLU A 154 15.01 -4.15 -5.18
C GLU A 154 14.91 -3.98 -3.66
N LEU A 155 13.76 -4.33 -3.07
CA LEU A 155 13.54 -4.29 -1.63
C LEU A 155 14.44 -5.28 -0.87
N GLU A 156 14.59 -6.50 -1.38
CA GLU A 156 15.48 -7.52 -0.81
C GLU A 156 16.95 -7.07 -0.88
N ALA A 157 17.35 -6.43 -1.98
CA ALA A 157 18.70 -5.86 -2.12
C ALA A 157 18.92 -4.69 -1.15
N LEU A 158 17.93 -3.81 -0.99
CA LEU A 158 17.97 -2.71 -0.02
C LEU A 158 18.08 -3.21 1.42
N ASP A 159 17.28 -4.22 1.79
CA ASP A 159 17.33 -4.85 3.11
C ASP A 159 18.70 -5.47 3.41
N ALA A 160 19.28 -6.20 2.42
CA ALA A 160 20.60 -6.81 2.55
C ALA A 160 21.70 -5.74 2.70
N TRP A 161 21.63 -4.67 1.90
CA TRP A 161 22.54 -3.53 2.00
C TRP A 161 22.43 -2.87 3.37
N ALA A 162 21.24 -2.53 3.83
CA ALA A 162 21.03 -1.89 5.14
C ALA A 162 21.57 -2.75 6.29
N LYS A 163 21.35 -4.06 6.25
CA LYS A 163 21.90 -4.99 7.25
C LYS A 163 23.43 -4.99 7.24
N THR A 164 24.05 -4.92 6.07
CA THR A 164 25.52 -4.87 5.93
C THR A 164 26.08 -3.58 6.49
N GLU A 165 25.49 -2.43 6.13
CA GLU A 165 25.94 -1.11 6.63
C GLU A 165 25.77 -0.96 8.14
N LEU A 166 24.70 -1.53 8.69
CA LEU A 166 24.42 -1.45 10.12
C LEU A 166 25.15 -2.52 10.95
N ALA A 167 25.70 -3.56 10.32
CA ALA A 167 26.36 -4.66 11.05
C ALA A 167 27.49 -4.21 11.99
N PRO A 168 28.35 -3.24 11.62
CA PRO A 168 29.43 -2.77 12.49
C PRO A 168 28.94 -2.00 13.73
N LEU A 169 27.70 -1.50 13.73
CA LEU A 169 27.18 -0.69 14.81
C LEU A 169 26.76 -1.56 16.00
N THR A 170 27.09 -1.14 17.20
CA THR A 170 26.60 -1.75 18.44
C THR A 170 25.09 -1.51 18.61
N PRO A 171 24.38 -2.31 19.44
CA PRO A 171 22.96 -2.08 19.70
C PRO A 171 22.63 -0.65 20.16
N THR A 172 23.49 -0.05 20.98
CA THR A 172 23.32 1.34 21.45
C THR A 172 23.47 2.37 20.32
N GLN A 173 24.39 2.13 19.38
CA GLN A 173 24.58 3.02 18.23
C GLN A 173 23.47 2.91 17.18
N ARG A 174 22.66 1.86 17.23
CA ARG A 174 21.49 1.67 16.35
C ARG A 174 20.22 2.29 16.91
N GLN A 175 20.27 2.86 18.12
CA GLN A 175 19.11 3.54 18.69
C GLN A 175 19.02 4.95 18.09
N VAL A 176 17.90 5.24 17.46
CA VAL A 176 17.51 6.57 17.02
C VAL A 176 16.57 7.12 18.09
N ILE A 177 16.91 8.30 18.61
CA ILE A 177 16.13 8.98 19.64
C ILE A 177 15.15 9.93 18.96
#